data_0333629d20ebe80d31ff14417a85dbc8
#
_entry.id   0333629d20ebe80d31ff14417a85dbc8
#
_cell.length_a   1.000
_cell.length_b   1.000
_cell.length_c   1.000
_cell.angle_alpha   90.00
_cell.angle_beta   90.00
_cell.angle_gamma   90.00
#
_symmetry.space_group_name_H-M   'P 1'
#
loop_
_entity.id
_entity.type
_entity.pdbx_description
1 polymer ?
#
loop_
_entity_poly.entity_id
_entity_poly.type
_entity_poly.pdbx_seq_one_letter_code
_entity_poly.pdbx_strand_id
1 'polypeptide(L)'
;MERFAALLVSVLAILNPGARQRTLWQADLQIRSLTVSENKGNLTARVVVAAEFGEALAARVEMLLPVGVGIVTLGPGCVAGPNMTGIRELRARVECTLGNLAAGSSRELFVVTTPPPSGVVRGFGAVAMSETPDPKPGNNFAERAIPPHD
;
A
#
# COMPACT_ATOMS: atom_id res chain seq x y z
N MET A 1 20.31 67.32 -30.71
CA MET A 1 19.55 66.13 -31.22
C MET A 1 20.21 64.91 -30.70
N GLU A 2 19.78 64.43 -29.53
CA GLU A 2 20.28 63.18 -28.93
C GLU A 2 19.20 62.14 -28.99
N ARG A 3 19.50 61.01 -29.64
CA ARG A 3 18.59 59.85 -29.77
C ARG A 3 18.88 58.93 -28.62
N PHE A 4 17.97 58.85 -27.67
CA PHE A 4 17.95 57.75 -26.65
C PHE A 4 17.48 56.46 -27.27
N ALA A 5 18.38 55.50 -27.40
CA ALA A 5 18.02 54.11 -27.73
C ALA A 5 17.58 53.40 -26.47
N ALA A 6 16.31 53.08 -26.39
CA ALA A 6 15.77 52.26 -25.32
C ALA A 6 16.17 50.78 -25.53
N LEU A 7 17.02 50.28 -24.66
CA LEU A 7 17.36 48.84 -24.61
C LEU A 7 16.20 48.06 -23.95
N LEU A 8 15.43 47.35 -24.75
CA LEU A 8 14.44 46.36 -24.28
C LEU A 8 15.19 45.11 -23.84
N VAL A 9 15.37 44.96 -22.55
CA VAL A 9 15.85 43.71 -21.95
C VAL A 9 14.68 42.74 -21.90
N SER A 10 14.61 41.85 -22.86
CA SER A 10 13.67 40.69 -22.80
C SER A 10 14.16 39.68 -21.79
N VAL A 11 13.55 39.69 -20.62
CA VAL A 11 13.74 38.59 -19.64
C VAL A 11 13.04 37.37 -20.16
N LEU A 12 13.79 36.46 -20.78
CA LEU A 12 13.32 35.10 -21.09
C LEU A 12 13.19 34.35 -19.77
N ALA A 13 11.98 34.25 -19.24
CA ALA A 13 11.69 33.35 -18.17
C ALA A 13 11.86 31.92 -18.72
N ILE A 14 13.00 31.30 -18.43
CA ILE A 14 13.22 29.86 -18.71
C ILE A 14 12.29 29.10 -17.77
N LEU A 15 11.09 28.79 -18.28
CA LEU A 15 10.17 27.84 -17.65
C LEU A 15 10.88 26.49 -17.70
N ASN A 16 11.37 26.05 -16.54
CA ASN A 16 12.01 24.76 -16.40
C ASN A 16 10.95 23.66 -16.58
N PRO A 17 10.84 23.00 -17.76
CA PRO A 17 9.78 22.01 -18.00
C PRO A 17 9.94 20.75 -17.14
N GLY A 18 11.11 20.55 -16.54
CA GLY A 18 11.39 19.40 -15.69
C GLY A 18 10.68 19.41 -14.33
N ALA A 19 10.29 20.57 -13.81
CA ALA A 19 9.63 20.66 -12.51
C ALA A 19 8.14 20.31 -12.59
N ARG A 20 7.47 20.52 -13.74
CA ARG A 20 6.05 20.17 -13.94
C ARG A 20 5.83 18.71 -14.32
N GLN A 21 6.79 18.05 -14.96
CA GLN A 21 6.66 16.64 -15.32
C GLN A 21 6.79 15.71 -14.12
N ARG A 22 7.51 16.06 -13.06
CA ARG A 22 7.66 15.22 -11.86
C ARG A 22 6.36 15.06 -11.06
N THR A 23 5.45 16.01 -11.12
CA THR A 23 4.15 15.96 -10.42
C THR A 23 3.10 15.09 -11.12
N LEU A 24 3.26 14.83 -12.41
CA LEU A 24 2.29 14.04 -13.20
C LEU A 24 2.46 12.52 -13.05
N TRP A 25 3.56 12.06 -12.47
CA TRP A 25 3.91 10.65 -12.34
C TRP A 25 3.99 10.19 -10.89
N GLN A 26 3.19 10.77 -10.02
CA GLN A 26 3.09 10.38 -8.63
C GLN A 26 1.68 9.88 -8.34
N ALA A 27 1.57 8.88 -7.48
CA ALA A 27 0.30 8.42 -6.94
C ALA A 27 0.43 8.27 -5.42
N ASP A 28 -0.54 8.81 -4.69
CA ASP A 28 -0.66 8.56 -3.24
C ASP A 28 -1.43 7.26 -3.05
N LEU A 29 -0.70 6.16 -2.93
CA LEU A 29 -1.26 4.86 -2.65
C LEU A 29 -1.31 4.67 -1.13
N GLN A 30 -2.48 4.36 -0.58
CA GLN A 30 -2.63 4.24 0.87
C GLN A 30 -3.44 3.03 1.28
N ILE A 31 -3.20 2.53 2.48
CA ILE A 31 -4.09 1.61 3.16
C ILE A 31 -5.09 2.41 3.98
N ARG A 32 -6.33 2.49 3.51
CA ARG A 32 -7.42 3.19 4.20
C ARG A 32 -7.89 2.49 5.45
N SER A 33 -7.87 1.16 5.43
CA SER A 33 -8.26 0.37 6.58
C SER A 33 -7.66 -1.03 6.55
N LEU A 34 -7.37 -1.56 7.73
CA LEU A 34 -7.11 -2.96 8.00
C LEU A 34 -8.01 -3.36 9.17
N THR A 35 -8.95 -4.25 8.90
CA THR A 35 -9.90 -4.76 9.90
C THR A 35 -9.74 -6.26 10.06
N VAL A 36 -9.96 -6.75 11.26
CA VAL A 36 -9.95 -8.19 11.57
C VAL A 36 -11.25 -8.53 12.28
N SER A 37 -11.91 -9.56 11.80
CA SER A 37 -13.14 -10.12 12.40
C SER A 37 -13.01 -11.62 12.56
N GLU A 38 -13.67 -12.15 13.57
CA GLU A 38 -13.77 -13.60 13.79
C GLU A 38 -15.13 -14.11 13.34
N ASN A 39 -15.11 -15.26 12.66
CA ASN A 39 -16.31 -15.99 12.28
C ASN A 39 -16.06 -17.50 12.37
N LYS A 40 -16.84 -18.17 13.20
CA LYS A 40 -16.76 -19.64 13.40
C LYS A 40 -15.34 -20.13 13.72
N GLY A 41 -14.61 -19.37 14.54
CA GLY A 41 -13.25 -19.70 14.95
C GLY A 41 -12.16 -19.31 13.94
N ASN A 42 -12.50 -18.86 12.73
CA ASN A 42 -11.54 -18.34 11.76
C ASN A 42 -11.45 -16.82 11.84
N LEU A 43 -10.27 -16.28 11.52
CA LEU A 43 -10.05 -14.85 11.43
C LEU A 43 -10.10 -14.40 9.97
N THR A 44 -10.85 -13.32 9.70
CA THR A 44 -10.86 -12.66 8.41
C THR A 44 -10.19 -11.29 8.54
N ALA A 45 -9.06 -11.10 7.89
CA ALA A 45 -8.45 -9.78 7.73
C ALA A 45 -8.88 -9.18 6.39
N ARG A 46 -9.36 -7.92 6.42
CA ARG A 46 -9.76 -7.15 5.24
C ARG A 46 -8.91 -5.89 5.15
N VAL A 47 -8.40 -5.63 3.97
CA VAL A 47 -7.59 -4.45 3.66
C VAL A 47 -8.28 -3.66 2.57
N VAL A 48 -8.48 -2.36 2.78
CA VAL A 48 -8.92 -1.43 1.74
C VAL A 48 -7.73 -0.57 1.34
N VAL A 49 -7.38 -0.66 0.07
CA VAL A 49 -6.29 0.11 -0.56
C VAL A 49 -6.88 1.09 -1.55
N ALA A 50 -6.37 2.31 -1.59
CA ALA A 50 -6.82 3.36 -2.48
C ALA A 50 -5.66 4.12 -3.10
N ALA A 51 -5.86 4.62 -4.32
CA ALA A 51 -5.05 5.66 -4.94
C ALA A 51 -5.78 7.00 -4.78
N GLU A 52 -5.31 7.89 -3.90
CA GLU A 52 -5.98 9.16 -3.63
C GLU A 52 -5.84 10.13 -4.80
N PHE A 53 -4.66 10.24 -5.37
CA PHE A 53 -4.41 10.98 -6.60
C PHE A 53 -3.37 10.25 -7.46
N GLY A 54 -3.41 10.50 -8.77
CA GLY A 54 -2.56 9.80 -9.72
C GLY A 54 -2.91 8.32 -9.87
N GLU A 55 -2.47 7.73 -10.95
CA GLU A 55 -2.64 6.29 -11.20
C GLU A 55 -1.48 5.51 -10.58
N ALA A 56 -1.78 4.57 -9.69
CA ALA A 56 -0.80 3.64 -9.13
C ALA A 56 -0.63 2.46 -10.09
N LEU A 57 0.51 2.41 -10.79
CA LEU A 57 0.83 1.35 -11.74
C LEU A 57 1.33 0.10 -11.01
N ALA A 58 0.90 -1.06 -11.50
CA ALA A 58 1.29 -2.38 -10.95
C ALA A 58 1.15 -2.43 -9.42
N ALA A 59 0.04 -1.88 -8.90
CA ALA A 59 -0.22 -1.85 -7.48
C ALA A 59 -0.36 -3.27 -6.91
N ARG A 60 0.21 -3.49 -5.74
CA ARG A 60 0.17 -4.75 -5.00
C ARG A 60 0.13 -4.50 -3.51
N VAL A 61 -0.36 -5.48 -2.78
CA VAL A 61 -0.36 -5.49 -1.31
C VAL A 61 0.33 -6.74 -0.81
N GLU A 62 1.19 -6.58 0.15
CA GLU A 62 1.78 -7.66 0.93
C GLU A 62 1.13 -7.67 2.31
N MET A 63 0.54 -8.81 2.69
CA MET A 63 -0.04 -9.00 4.03
C MET A 63 0.85 -9.95 4.83
N LEU A 64 1.20 -9.51 6.04
CA LEU A 64 1.90 -10.33 7.03
C LEU A 64 0.86 -10.92 7.98
N LEU A 65 0.84 -12.24 8.08
CA LEU A 65 -0.10 -12.95 8.93
C LEU A 65 0.47 -13.15 10.34
N PRO A 66 -0.36 -13.37 11.36
CA PRO A 66 0.10 -13.79 12.68
C PRO A 66 0.91 -15.07 12.61
N VAL A 67 1.80 -15.26 13.59
CA VAL A 67 2.62 -16.48 13.66
C VAL A 67 1.75 -17.69 13.92
N GLY A 68 2.04 -18.79 13.20
CA GLY A 68 1.40 -20.09 13.40
C GLY A 68 -0.02 -20.24 12.86
N VAL A 69 -0.55 -19.24 12.12
CA VAL A 69 -1.83 -19.38 11.45
C VAL A 69 -1.71 -20.16 10.13
N GLY A 70 -2.73 -20.92 9.80
CA GLY A 70 -2.91 -21.52 8.48
C GLY A 70 -3.81 -20.65 7.61
N ILE A 71 -3.54 -20.59 6.32
CA ILE A 71 -4.41 -19.91 5.33
C ILE A 71 -5.57 -20.84 5.01
N VAL A 72 -6.80 -20.35 5.21
CA VAL A 72 -8.04 -21.07 4.89
C VAL A 72 -8.57 -20.66 3.51
N THR A 73 -8.60 -19.34 3.24
CA THR A 73 -9.09 -18.79 1.97
C THR A 73 -8.33 -17.52 1.63
N LEU A 74 -8.01 -17.35 0.37
CA LEU A 74 -7.44 -16.13 -0.20
C LEU A 74 -8.48 -15.39 -1.04
N GLY A 75 -8.48 -14.06 -0.97
CA GLY A 75 -9.27 -13.22 -1.86
C GLY A 75 -8.76 -13.25 -3.31
N PRO A 76 -9.53 -12.70 -4.25
CA PRO A 76 -9.13 -12.62 -5.65
C PRO A 76 -7.79 -11.89 -5.83
N GLY A 77 -6.93 -12.42 -6.71
CA GLY A 77 -5.62 -11.84 -7.01
C GLY A 77 -4.56 -12.05 -5.93
N CYS A 78 -4.89 -12.79 -4.84
CA CYS A 78 -3.97 -13.08 -3.76
C CYS A 78 -3.39 -14.49 -3.87
N VAL A 79 -2.11 -14.62 -3.55
CA VAL A 79 -1.39 -15.90 -3.48
C VAL A 79 -0.57 -15.97 -2.19
N ALA A 80 -0.39 -17.19 -1.67
CA ALA A 80 0.53 -17.38 -0.56
C ALA A 80 1.97 -17.14 -1.02
N GLY A 81 2.63 -16.19 -0.38
CA GLY A 81 4.04 -15.92 -0.60
C GLY A 81 4.95 -16.88 0.18
N PRO A 82 6.25 -16.87 -0.10
CA PRO A 82 7.20 -17.63 0.69
C PRO A 82 7.20 -17.12 2.15
N ASN A 83 7.33 -18.04 3.09
CA ASN A 83 7.47 -17.69 4.49
C ASN A 83 8.73 -16.84 4.69
N MET A 84 8.63 -15.77 5.46
CA MET A 84 9.80 -14.97 5.82
C MET A 84 10.68 -15.75 6.81
N THR A 85 11.83 -16.22 6.32
CA THR A 85 12.87 -16.82 7.14
C THR A 85 13.86 -15.76 7.60
N GLY A 86 14.23 -15.76 8.87
CA GLY A 86 15.30 -14.88 9.38
C GLY A 86 14.96 -14.05 10.61
N ILE A 87 13.71 -14.04 11.05
CA ILE A 87 13.29 -13.54 12.35
C ILE A 87 12.88 -14.76 13.17
N ARG A 88 13.04 -14.70 14.48
CA ARG A 88 12.78 -15.83 15.40
C ARG A 88 11.42 -16.52 15.27
N GLU A 89 10.54 -15.95 14.42
CA GLU A 89 9.17 -16.42 14.20
C GLU A 89 8.86 -16.41 12.71
N LEU A 90 8.50 -17.58 12.17
CA LEU A 90 8.06 -17.72 10.78
C LEU A 90 6.66 -17.09 10.62
N ARG A 91 6.57 -15.95 9.96
CA ARG A 91 5.29 -15.34 9.57
C ARG A 91 4.95 -15.74 8.14
N ALA A 92 3.74 -16.22 7.92
CA ALA A 92 3.23 -16.43 6.59
C ALA A 92 2.94 -15.07 5.92
N ARG A 93 3.15 -15.03 4.62
CA ARG A 93 2.95 -13.84 3.78
C ARG A 93 1.95 -14.14 2.68
N VAL A 94 1.10 -13.16 2.39
CA VAL A 94 0.16 -13.21 1.26
C VAL A 94 0.48 -12.03 0.35
N GLU A 95 0.64 -12.28 -0.93
CA GLU A 95 0.83 -11.26 -1.96
C GLU A 95 -0.43 -11.12 -2.79
N CYS A 96 -0.96 -9.90 -2.91
CA CYS A 96 -2.15 -9.59 -3.67
C CYS A 96 -1.81 -8.61 -4.79
N THR A 97 -2.06 -9.00 -6.03
CA THR A 97 -1.88 -8.14 -7.21
C THR A 97 -3.17 -7.39 -7.50
N LEU A 98 -3.10 -6.06 -7.58
CA LEU A 98 -4.22 -5.18 -7.87
C LEU A 98 -4.24 -4.71 -9.33
N GLY A 99 -3.10 -4.78 -10.03
CA GLY A 99 -2.91 -4.14 -11.32
C GLY A 99 -2.83 -2.62 -11.21
N ASN A 100 -3.25 -1.91 -12.25
CA ASN A 100 -3.29 -0.46 -12.20
C ASN A 100 -4.51 0.02 -11.42
N LEU A 101 -4.28 0.92 -10.50
CA LEU A 101 -5.31 1.52 -9.65
C LEU A 101 -5.48 2.99 -10.05
N ALA A 102 -6.61 3.31 -10.68
CA ALA A 102 -6.89 4.67 -11.13
C ALA A 102 -7.02 5.64 -9.96
N ALA A 103 -6.70 6.92 -10.18
CA ALA A 103 -6.88 7.98 -9.20
C ALA A 103 -8.30 8.00 -8.63
N GLY A 104 -8.45 8.11 -7.32
CA GLY A 104 -9.73 8.10 -6.61
C GLY A 104 -10.38 6.72 -6.49
N SER A 105 -9.79 5.65 -7.01
CA SER A 105 -10.32 4.29 -6.90
C SER A 105 -9.77 3.56 -5.68
N SER A 106 -10.50 2.51 -5.27
CA SER A 106 -10.07 1.62 -4.19
C SER A 106 -10.38 0.15 -4.51
N ARG A 107 -9.68 -0.74 -3.80
CA ARG A 107 -9.90 -2.19 -3.83
C ARG A 107 -9.92 -2.74 -2.42
N GLU A 108 -10.81 -3.69 -2.18
CA GLU A 108 -10.83 -4.50 -0.97
C GLU A 108 -10.19 -5.86 -1.25
N LEU A 109 -9.34 -6.27 -0.33
CA LEU A 109 -8.66 -7.55 -0.30
C LEU A 109 -8.99 -8.24 1.01
N PHE A 110 -8.95 -9.57 1.03
CA PHE A 110 -9.14 -10.32 2.26
C PHE A 110 -8.31 -11.60 2.29
N VAL A 111 -8.04 -12.06 3.50
CA VAL A 111 -7.51 -13.38 3.81
C VAL A 111 -8.27 -13.95 4.99
N VAL A 112 -8.62 -15.24 4.90
CA VAL A 112 -9.19 -16.01 6.01
C VAL A 112 -8.12 -16.96 6.53
N THR A 113 -7.89 -16.93 7.84
CA THR A 113 -6.90 -17.78 8.50
C THR A 113 -7.51 -18.56 9.64
N THR A 114 -6.84 -19.65 10.04
CA THR A 114 -7.08 -20.24 11.36
C THR A 114 -6.71 -19.26 12.46
N PRO A 115 -7.21 -19.42 13.69
CA PRO A 115 -6.77 -18.61 14.82
C PRO A 115 -5.29 -18.88 15.12
N PRO A 116 -4.53 -17.87 15.59
CA PRO A 116 -3.15 -18.07 16.02
C PRO A 116 -3.11 -18.93 17.29
N PRO A 117 -2.05 -19.72 17.47
CA PRO A 117 -1.83 -20.43 18.72
C PRO A 117 -1.79 -19.47 19.92
N SER A 118 -2.15 -19.96 21.12
CA SER A 118 -2.04 -19.18 22.35
C SER A 118 -0.58 -18.80 22.62
N GLY A 119 -0.34 -17.60 23.16
CA GLY A 119 0.99 -17.14 23.59
C GLY A 119 1.90 -16.56 22.49
N VAL A 120 1.44 -16.46 21.24
CA VAL A 120 2.19 -15.83 20.14
C VAL A 120 1.69 -14.42 19.84
N VAL A 121 2.55 -13.61 19.19
CA VAL A 121 2.16 -12.27 18.71
C VAL A 121 0.99 -12.38 17.74
N ARG A 122 -0.08 -11.69 18.05
CA ARG A 122 -1.35 -11.73 17.33
C ARG A 122 -1.56 -10.42 16.59
N GLY A 123 -1.03 -10.30 15.38
CA GLY A 123 -1.22 -9.11 14.58
C GLY A 123 -1.14 -9.40 13.09
N PHE A 124 -2.01 -8.73 12.33
CA PHE A 124 -1.90 -8.64 10.88
C PHE A 124 -1.17 -7.35 10.52
N GLY A 125 -0.31 -7.39 9.50
CA GLY A 125 0.27 -6.23 8.86
C GLY A 125 -0.11 -6.19 7.40
N ALA A 126 -0.13 -5.01 6.79
CA ALA A 126 -0.31 -4.85 5.36
C ALA A 126 0.56 -3.70 4.85
N VAL A 127 1.17 -3.89 3.69
CA VAL A 127 1.97 -2.88 2.98
C VAL A 127 1.48 -2.79 1.55
N ALA A 128 1.13 -1.58 1.11
CA ALA A 128 0.79 -1.31 -0.28
C ALA A 128 2.01 -0.76 -1.03
N MET A 129 2.20 -1.20 -2.27
CA MET A 129 3.32 -0.84 -3.13
C MET A 129 2.85 -0.62 -4.55
N SER A 130 3.49 0.27 -5.29
CA SER A 130 3.31 0.46 -6.74
C SER A 130 4.62 0.82 -7.43
N GLU A 131 4.64 0.75 -8.75
CA GLU A 131 5.77 1.27 -9.55
C GLU A 131 5.73 2.79 -9.68
N THR A 132 4.56 3.42 -9.46
CA THR A 132 4.45 4.87 -9.42
C THR A 132 5.02 5.40 -8.12
N PRO A 133 5.93 6.39 -8.14
CA PRO A 133 6.46 7.01 -6.95
C PRO A 133 5.36 7.60 -6.06
N ASP A 134 5.43 7.31 -4.76
CA ASP A 134 4.49 7.78 -3.76
C ASP A 134 5.12 8.91 -2.94
N PRO A 135 4.52 10.11 -2.90
CA PRO A 135 5.03 11.22 -2.10
C PRO A 135 4.74 11.09 -0.60
N LYS A 136 3.90 10.13 -0.19
CA LYS A 136 3.52 9.92 1.21
C LYS A 136 3.62 8.44 1.63
N PRO A 137 4.79 7.81 1.53
CA PRO A 137 4.93 6.37 1.76
C PRO A 137 4.57 5.92 3.19
N GLY A 138 4.41 6.84 4.12
CA GLY A 138 4.04 6.54 5.51
C GLY A 138 2.58 6.07 5.69
N ASN A 139 1.69 6.31 4.72
CA ASN A 139 0.29 5.85 4.74
C ASN A 139 0.07 4.52 3.99
N ASN A 140 1.15 3.94 3.45
CA ASN A 140 1.12 2.66 2.72
C ASN A 140 1.18 1.44 3.62
N PHE A 141 1.21 1.63 4.93
CA PHE A 141 1.35 0.58 5.93
C PHE A 141 0.24 0.65 6.97
N ALA A 142 -0.25 -0.52 7.39
CA ALA A 142 -1.15 -0.64 8.53
C ALA A 142 -0.85 -1.92 9.31
N GLU A 143 -1.06 -1.85 10.62
CA GLU A 143 -1.05 -3.01 11.51
C GLU A 143 -2.34 -3.08 12.33
N ARG A 144 -2.78 -4.30 12.62
CA ARG A 144 -3.92 -4.55 13.49
C ARG A 144 -3.62 -5.69 14.44
N ALA A 145 -3.53 -5.37 15.72
CA ALA A 145 -3.47 -6.38 16.77
C ALA A 145 -4.82 -7.09 16.91
N ILE A 146 -4.77 -8.39 17.17
CA ILE A 146 -5.94 -9.20 17.52
C ILE A 146 -6.00 -9.25 19.05
N PRO A 147 -7.11 -8.87 19.69
CA PRO A 147 -7.28 -9.02 21.13
C PRO A 147 -7.05 -10.46 21.55
N PRO A 148 -6.46 -10.72 22.72
CA PRO A 148 -6.41 -12.06 23.27
C PRO A 148 -7.84 -12.55 23.49
N HIS A 149 -8.11 -13.80 23.11
CA HIS A 149 -9.31 -14.48 23.53
C HIS A 149 -9.07 -15.00 24.95
N ASP A 150 -9.97 -14.65 25.84
CA ASP A 150 -10.03 -15.17 27.21
C ASP A 150 -10.50 -16.65 27.21
#